data_2e9390c5f0c25df8a1f2f0b32b634fad
#
_entry.id   2e9390c5f0c25df8a1f2f0b32b634fad
#
_cell.length_a   1.000
_cell.length_b   1.000
_cell.length_c   1.000
_cell.angle_alpha   90.00
_cell.angle_beta   90.00
_cell.angle_gamma   90.00
#
_symmetry.space_group_name_H-M   'P 1'
#
loop_
_entity.id
_entity.type
_entity.pdbx_description
1 polymer ?
#
loop_
_entity_poly.entity_id
_entity_poly.type
_entity_poly.pdbx_seq_one_letter_code
_entity_poly.pdbx_strand_id
1 'polypeptide(L)'
;TDYMASTDLDQYNVIVMPSGSYRDAGDSFSGKLNKWVRSGGKLILIESALNSFKDNDRSSLSTYFDDDEKKRLKNDDVTKEMALATNEDKSRNWLESAIPGAIYQVTLDGGHKLAYGLEGDYYSLKTRGSRFAYMKNGSNVGTIRSKSDLMGGYVGAKAQERLNETLVFGTERKGSGSMVYFIDNPLFRSFWYEGKVLFTNAVFLAD
;
A
#
# COMPACT_ATOMS: atom_id res chain seq x y z
N THR A 1 20.10 -1.60 -12.62
CA THR A 1 20.13 -1.76 -11.13
C THR A 1 21.37 -1.13 -10.52
N ASP A 2 22.53 -1.29 -11.11
CA ASP A 2 23.80 -0.73 -10.60
C ASP A 2 23.83 0.81 -10.60
N TYR A 3 23.17 1.42 -11.58
CA TYR A 3 23.04 2.87 -11.66
C TYR A 3 22.28 3.48 -10.46
N MET A 4 21.21 2.85 -10.01
CA MET A 4 20.44 3.34 -8.84
C MET A 4 21.24 3.24 -7.54
N ALA A 5 22.06 2.20 -7.40
CA ALA A 5 22.93 2.04 -6.22
C ALA A 5 24.05 3.09 -6.17
N SER A 6 24.56 3.54 -7.32
CA SER A 6 25.64 4.52 -7.43
C SER A 6 25.17 5.99 -7.46
N THR A 7 23.88 6.24 -7.75
CA THR A 7 23.32 7.61 -7.82
C THR A 7 23.43 8.32 -6.47
N ASP A 8 23.94 9.55 -6.47
CA ASP A 8 23.86 10.43 -5.32
C ASP A 8 22.43 10.90 -5.09
N LEU A 9 21.83 10.54 -3.94
CA LEU A 9 20.45 10.88 -3.60
C LEU A 9 20.31 12.25 -2.95
N ASP A 10 21.40 12.84 -2.47
CA ASP A 10 21.36 14.11 -1.72
C ASP A 10 21.00 15.31 -2.60
N GLN A 11 21.08 15.14 -3.92
CA GLN A 11 20.61 16.13 -4.89
C GLN A 11 19.08 16.19 -5.03
N TYR A 12 18.33 15.27 -4.43
CA TYR A 12 16.88 15.18 -4.53
C TYR A 12 16.21 15.47 -3.19
N ASN A 13 15.12 16.25 -3.20
CA ASN A 13 14.28 16.48 -2.03
C ASN A 13 13.14 15.48 -1.92
N VAL A 14 12.66 14.99 -3.08
CA VAL A 14 11.56 14.02 -3.18
C VAL A 14 11.95 12.92 -4.16
N ILE A 15 11.74 11.67 -3.78
CA ILE A 15 11.88 10.51 -4.65
C ILE A 15 10.54 9.79 -4.68
N VAL A 16 10.06 9.51 -5.90
CA VAL A 16 8.85 8.73 -6.13
C VAL A 16 9.22 7.37 -6.68
N MET A 17 8.75 6.32 -6.01
CA MET A 17 8.86 4.94 -6.50
C MET A 17 7.47 4.50 -6.99
N PRO A 18 7.23 4.49 -8.32
CA PRO A 18 5.98 4.00 -8.88
C PRO A 18 5.84 2.48 -8.71
N SER A 19 4.67 1.95 -9.04
CA SER A 19 4.46 0.51 -9.06
C SER A 19 5.48 -0.19 -9.97
N GLY A 20 6.17 -1.18 -9.42
CA GLY A 20 7.23 -1.90 -10.12
C GLY A 20 7.88 -2.97 -9.25
N SER A 21 8.77 -3.78 -9.84
CA SER A 21 9.62 -4.72 -9.09
C SER A 21 10.96 -4.06 -8.78
N TYR A 22 11.28 -3.97 -7.49
CA TYR A 22 12.54 -3.41 -7.00
C TYR A 22 13.43 -4.48 -6.34
N ARG A 23 13.11 -5.76 -6.54
CA ARG A 23 13.85 -6.90 -5.96
C ARG A 23 15.31 -6.90 -6.40
N ASP A 24 15.57 -6.61 -7.67
CA ASP A 24 16.91 -6.62 -8.25
C ASP A 24 17.77 -5.43 -7.78
N ALA A 25 17.13 -4.38 -7.22
CA ALA A 25 17.86 -3.28 -6.60
C ALA A 25 18.45 -3.66 -5.24
N GLY A 26 17.97 -4.76 -4.63
CA GLY A 26 18.50 -5.35 -3.41
C GLY A 26 18.27 -4.55 -2.13
N ASP A 27 18.65 -5.17 -1.03
CA ASP A 27 18.55 -4.56 0.30
C ASP A 27 19.46 -3.33 0.49
N SER A 28 20.58 -3.27 -0.23
CA SER A 28 21.50 -2.13 -0.20
C SER A 28 20.84 -0.84 -0.70
N PHE A 29 20.04 -0.92 -1.77
CA PHE A 29 19.32 0.24 -2.31
C PHE A 29 18.21 0.72 -1.36
N SER A 30 17.40 -0.20 -0.84
CA SER A 30 16.37 0.14 0.16
C SER A 30 16.99 0.72 1.44
N GLY A 31 18.14 0.21 1.86
CA GLY A 31 18.91 0.75 2.97
C GLY A 31 19.46 2.16 2.70
N LYS A 32 19.93 2.41 1.47
CA LYS A 32 20.38 3.74 1.03
C LYS A 32 19.23 4.75 1.04
N LEU A 33 18.07 4.38 0.48
CA LEU A 33 16.86 5.21 0.52
C LEU A 33 16.42 5.51 1.95
N ASN A 34 16.44 4.51 2.84
CA ASN A 34 16.08 4.71 4.24
C ASN A 34 17.04 5.68 4.98
N LYS A 35 18.33 5.62 4.67
CA LYS A 35 19.30 6.61 5.20
C LYS A 35 19.02 8.00 4.68
N TRP A 36 18.79 8.14 3.38
CA TRP A 36 18.46 9.41 2.73
C TRP A 36 17.16 10.01 3.30
N VAL A 37 16.12 9.20 3.52
CA VAL A 37 14.89 9.67 4.19
C VAL A 37 15.21 10.18 5.59
N ARG A 38 15.98 9.43 6.40
CA ARG A 38 16.35 9.85 7.76
C ARG A 38 17.12 11.16 7.80
N SER A 39 17.84 11.52 6.73
CA SER A 39 18.57 12.79 6.59
C SER A 39 17.69 13.95 6.12
N GLY A 40 16.41 13.73 5.80
CA GLY A 40 15.46 14.80 5.43
C GLY A 40 14.75 14.61 4.09
N GLY A 41 15.04 13.55 3.36
CA GLY A 41 14.39 13.23 2.09
C GLY A 41 12.93 12.80 2.26
N LYS A 42 12.12 13.03 1.24
CA LYS A 42 10.72 12.55 1.18
C LYS A 42 10.60 11.41 0.17
N LEU A 43 10.17 10.25 0.63
CA LEU A 43 9.99 9.04 -0.20
C LEU A 43 8.50 8.73 -0.38
N ILE A 44 8.04 8.70 -1.64
CA ILE A 44 6.66 8.36 -1.99
C ILE A 44 6.67 6.98 -2.64
N LEU A 45 5.95 6.04 -2.05
CA LEU A 45 5.86 4.64 -2.49
C LEU A 45 4.44 4.34 -2.99
N ILE A 46 4.33 3.76 -4.18
CA ILE A 46 3.05 3.45 -4.83
C ILE A 46 2.95 1.96 -5.11
N GLU A 47 1.85 1.32 -4.67
CA GLU A 47 1.51 -0.09 -4.91
C GLU A 47 2.67 -1.06 -4.60
N SER A 48 3.16 -1.79 -5.61
CA SER A 48 4.18 -2.83 -5.42
C SER A 48 5.55 -2.33 -4.95
N ALA A 49 5.82 -1.01 -5.05
CA ALA A 49 7.03 -0.42 -4.46
C ALA A 49 7.05 -0.57 -2.93
N LEU A 50 5.89 -0.63 -2.28
CA LEU A 50 5.74 -0.87 -0.85
C LEU A 50 6.37 -2.19 -0.38
N ASN A 51 6.45 -3.19 -1.26
CA ASN A 51 6.99 -4.51 -0.92
C ASN A 51 8.46 -4.50 -0.46
N SER A 52 9.23 -3.48 -0.83
CA SER A 52 10.61 -3.30 -0.41
C SER A 52 10.76 -2.71 1.00
N PHE A 53 9.67 -2.20 1.57
CA PHE A 53 9.66 -1.50 2.85
C PHE A 53 8.74 -2.12 3.91
N LYS A 54 7.77 -2.91 3.51
CA LYS A 54 6.81 -3.55 4.42
C LYS A 54 7.45 -4.66 5.25
N ASP A 55 6.87 -4.93 6.41
CA ASP A 55 7.20 -6.07 7.29
C ASP A 55 8.68 -6.10 7.72
N ASN A 56 9.32 -4.93 7.81
CA ASN A 56 10.71 -4.79 8.25
C ASN A 56 10.90 -3.48 9.05
N ASP A 57 12.12 -3.22 9.53
CA ASP A 57 12.47 -2.07 10.36
C ASP A 57 12.56 -0.73 9.59
N ARG A 58 12.48 -0.77 8.27
CA ARG A 58 12.57 0.43 7.42
C ARG A 58 11.30 1.27 7.44
N SER A 59 10.14 0.67 7.79
CA SER A 59 8.86 1.38 7.89
C SER A 59 7.95 0.76 8.96
N SER A 60 6.89 1.50 9.33
CA SER A 60 5.80 0.97 10.17
C SER A 60 4.75 0.19 9.36
N LEU A 61 4.96 0.05 8.05
CA LEU A 61 4.03 -0.60 7.16
C LEU A 61 4.10 -2.12 7.34
N SER A 62 2.98 -2.74 7.69
CA SER A 62 2.88 -4.18 7.86
C SER A 62 1.72 -4.76 7.06
N THR A 63 1.93 -5.95 6.50
CA THR A 63 0.86 -6.68 5.84
C THR A 63 -0.23 -7.03 6.85
N TYR A 64 -1.48 -6.77 6.49
CA TYR A 64 -2.62 -7.17 7.32
C TYR A 64 -2.90 -8.66 7.12
N PHE A 65 -2.95 -9.39 8.22
CA PHE A 65 -3.40 -10.77 8.28
C PHE A 65 -4.47 -10.85 9.37
N ASP A 66 -5.64 -11.41 9.04
CA ASP A 66 -6.61 -11.77 10.05
C ASP A 66 -6.10 -12.96 10.89
N ASP A 67 -6.77 -13.22 12.01
CA ASP A 67 -6.30 -14.26 12.95
C ASP A 67 -6.41 -15.68 12.38
N ASP A 68 -7.34 -15.93 11.49
CA ASP A 68 -7.48 -17.23 10.83
C ASP A 68 -6.38 -17.43 9.77
N GLU A 69 -6.01 -16.40 9.06
CA GLU A 69 -4.85 -16.46 8.15
C GLU A 69 -3.54 -16.66 8.92
N LYS A 70 -3.35 -15.96 10.04
CA LYS A 70 -2.18 -16.18 10.91
C LYS A 70 -2.10 -17.62 11.40
N LYS A 71 -3.24 -18.25 11.74
CA LYS A 71 -3.30 -19.67 12.11
C LYS A 71 -2.97 -20.58 10.92
N ARG A 72 -3.54 -20.28 9.74
CA ARG A 72 -3.29 -21.05 8.51
C ARG A 72 -1.83 -21.01 8.08
N LEU A 73 -1.19 -19.83 8.12
CA LEU A 73 0.23 -19.67 7.78
C LEU A 73 1.17 -20.44 8.70
N LYS A 74 0.72 -20.80 9.91
CA LYS A 74 1.47 -21.61 10.88
C LYS A 74 1.19 -23.11 10.77
N ASN A 75 0.24 -23.53 9.94
CA ASN A 75 -0.20 -24.92 9.86
C ASN A 75 0.28 -25.57 8.56
N ASP A 76 1.17 -26.55 8.65
CA ASP A 76 1.71 -27.33 7.51
C ASP A 76 0.63 -28.12 6.76
N ASP A 77 -0.54 -28.42 7.38
CA ASP A 77 -1.63 -29.16 6.75
C ASP A 77 -2.30 -28.35 5.61
N VAL A 78 -2.32 -27.02 5.70
CA VAL A 78 -2.84 -26.16 4.62
C VAL A 78 -2.05 -26.34 3.31
N THR A 79 -0.76 -26.57 3.42
CA THR A 79 0.10 -26.80 2.24
C THR A 79 -0.28 -28.11 1.54
N LYS A 80 -0.65 -29.14 2.30
CA LYS A 80 -1.12 -30.43 1.76
C LYS A 80 -2.50 -30.32 1.12
N GLU A 81 -3.45 -29.63 1.78
CA GLU A 81 -4.77 -29.37 1.20
C GLU A 81 -4.69 -28.61 -0.12
N MET A 82 -3.84 -27.58 -0.20
CA MET A 82 -3.63 -26.81 -1.44
C MET A 82 -2.97 -27.67 -2.54
N ALA A 83 -2.09 -28.61 -2.18
CA ALA A 83 -1.45 -29.51 -3.12
C ALA A 83 -2.43 -30.54 -3.71
N LEU A 84 -3.41 -30.98 -2.91
CA LEU A 84 -4.44 -31.94 -3.29
C LEU A 84 -5.69 -31.32 -3.92
N ALA A 85 -5.81 -29.97 -3.91
CA ALA A 85 -6.95 -29.27 -4.45
C ALA A 85 -7.14 -29.52 -5.95
N THR A 86 -8.37 -29.80 -6.35
CA THR A 86 -8.75 -29.99 -7.74
C THR A 86 -8.62 -28.67 -8.53
N ASN A 87 -8.64 -28.73 -9.86
CA ASN A 87 -8.65 -27.51 -10.69
C ASN A 87 -9.90 -26.66 -10.43
N GLU A 88 -11.03 -27.28 -10.12
CA GLU A 88 -12.26 -26.58 -9.78
C GLU A 88 -12.11 -25.83 -8.46
N ASP A 89 -11.53 -26.46 -7.42
CA ASP A 89 -11.27 -25.85 -6.13
C ASP A 89 -10.28 -24.67 -6.26
N LYS A 90 -9.22 -24.85 -7.06
CA LYS A 90 -8.25 -23.79 -7.35
C LYS A 90 -8.92 -22.59 -8.03
N SER A 91 -9.80 -22.84 -9.01
CA SER A 91 -10.54 -21.79 -9.72
C SER A 91 -11.51 -21.06 -8.80
N ARG A 92 -12.22 -21.79 -7.94
CA ARG A 92 -13.12 -21.22 -6.93
C ARG A 92 -12.35 -20.37 -5.92
N ASN A 93 -11.28 -20.89 -5.36
CA ASN A 93 -10.42 -20.16 -4.42
C ASN A 93 -9.82 -18.91 -5.04
N TRP A 94 -9.46 -18.95 -6.32
CA TRP A 94 -8.99 -17.78 -7.05
C TRP A 94 -10.09 -16.71 -7.15
N LEU A 95 -11.30 -17.08 -7.58
CA LEU A 95 -12.45 -16.18 -7.69
C LEU A 95 -12.81 -15.54 -6.33
N GLU A 96 -12.84 -16.34 -5.27
CA GLU A 96 -13.13 -15.86 -3.91
C GLU A 96 -12.07 -14.89 -3.37
N SER A 97 -10.87 -14.92 -3.90
CA SER A 97 -9.74 -14.07 -3.47
C SER A 97 -9.39 -12.97 -4.47
N ALA A 98 -10.04 -12.95 -5.64
CA ALA A 98 -9.72 -12.02 -6.72
C ALA A 98 -10.31 -10.61 -6.50
N ILE A 99 -9.56 -9.61 -6.92
CA ILE A 99 -10.02 -8.21 -7.07
C ILE A 99 -9.58 -7.73 -8.45
N PRO A 100 -10.36 -8.03 -9.50
CA PRO A 100 -10.05 -7.57 -10.85
C PRO A 100 -10.27 -6.07 -11.04
N GLY A 101 -11.11 -5.47 -10.19
CA GLY A 101 -11.38 -4.04 -10.16
C GLY A 101 -12.57 -3.72 -9.26
N ALA A 102 -12.34 -2.89 -8.25
CA ALA A 102 -13.37 -2.47 -7.31
C ALA A 102 -13.12 -1.04 -6.82
N ILE A 103 -14.18 -0.30 -6.61
CA ILE A 103 -14.16 1.07 -6.08
C ILE A 103 -14.59 1.02 -4.62
N TYR A 104 -13.75 1.53 -3.74
CA TYR A 104 -14.03 1.68 -2.32
C TYR A 104 -14.10 3.13 -1.92
N GLN A 105 -15.13 3.49 -1.15
CA GLN A 105 -15.16 4.73 -0.41
C GLN A 105 -14.10 4.67 0.70
N VAL A 106 -13.32 5.73 0.83
CA VAL A 106 -12.20 5.81 1.77
C VAL A 106 -12.52 6.86 2.82
N THR A 107 -12.50 6.46 4.08
CA THR A 107 -12.61 7.41 5.18
C THR A 107 -11.31 8.21 5.29
N LEU A 108 -11.42 9.54 5.28
CA LEU A 108 -10.31 10.47 5.35
C LEU A 108 -10.08 11.02 6.76
N ASP A 109 -8.82 11.21 7.13
CA ASP A 109 -8.41 12.19 8.13
C ASP A 109 -8.29 13.56 7.44
N GLY A 110 -9.39 14.32 7.41
CA GLY A 110 -9.47 15.61 6.72
C GLY A 110 -8.59 16.71 7.34
N GLY A 111 -8.08 16.51 8.56
CA GLY A 111 -7.14 17.43 9.21
C GLY A 111 -5.69 17.27 8.74
N HIS A 112 -5.37 16.19 8.05
CA HIS A 112 -4.01 15.90 7.61
C HIS A 112 -3.67 16.59 6.28
N LYS A 113 -2.46 17.14 6.14
CA LYS A 113 -1.99 17.86 4.93
C LYS A 113 -2.12 17.02 3.65
N LEU A 114 -1.95 15.70 3.73
CA LEU A 114 -2.12 14.80 2.59
C LEU A 114 -3.55 14.82 2.03
N ALA A 115 -4.56 15.04 2.87
CA ALA A 115 -5.97 15.11 2.48
C ALA A 115 -6.44 16.54 2.13
N TYR A 116 -5.56 17.53 2.12
CA TYR A 116 -5.93 18.91 1.86
C TYR A 116 -6.58 19.10 0.48
N GLY A 117 -7.73 19.79 0.46
CA GLY A 117 -8.53 20.00 -0.75
C GLY A 117 -9.33 18.79 -1.21
N LEU A 118 -9.34 17.70 -0.44
CA LEU A 118 -10.26 16.58 -0.61
C LEU A 118 -11.46 16.83 0.32
N GLU A 119 -12.49 17.47 -0.22
CA GLU A 119 -13.72 17.76 0.52
C GLU A 119 -14.71 16.61 0.33
N GLY A 120 -15.01 15.90 1.43
CA GLY A 120 -15.97 14.80 1.43
C GLY A 120 -15.33 13.43 1.25
N ASP A 121 -15.84 12.64 0.32
CA ASP A 121 -15.47 11.25 0.13
C ASP A 121 -14.37 11.10 -0.92
N TYR A 122 -13.32 10.38 -0.58
CA TYR A 122 -12.33 9.90 -1.54
C TYR A 122 -12.68 8.47 -1.97
N TYR A 123 -12.52 8.17 -3.24
CA TYR A 123 -12.76 6.84 -3.79
C TYR A 123 -11.47 6.25 -4.31
N SER A 124 -11.11 5.04 -3.84
CA SER A 124 -9.93 4.32 -4.30
C SER A 124 -10.30 3.19 -5.25
N LEU A 125 -9.56 3.08 -6.35
CA LEU A 125 -9.68 1.96 -7.28
C LEU A 125 -8.71 0.86 -6.87
N LYS A 126 -9.23 -0.24 -6.34
CA LYS A 126 -8.46 -1.44 -6.06
C LYS A 126 -8.44 -2.38 -7.28
N THR A 127 -7.25 -2.70 -7.74
CA THR A 127 -7.01 -3.67 -8.82
C THR A 127 -6.24 -4.89 -8.32
N ARG A 128 -5.92 -4.93 -7.02
CA ARG A 128 -5.14 -5.98 -6.36
C ARG A 128 -5.58 -6.16 -4.93
N GLY A 129 -5.36 -7.36 -4.40
CA GLY A 129 -5.64 -7.71 -3.00
C GLY A 129 -4.59 -7.24 -1.99
N SER A 130 -3.79 -6.22 -2.32
CA SER A 130 -2.82 -5.66 -1.38
C SER A 130 -3.55 -5.04 -0.19
N ARG A 131 -3.13 -5.38 1.01
CA ARG A 131 -3.75 -4.95 2.26
C ARG A 131 -2.68 -4.72 3.33
N PHE A 132 -2.82 -3.63 4.03
CA PHE A 132 -1.91 -3.22 5.08
C PHE A 132 -2.69 -2.86 6.33
N ALA A 133 -2.16 -3.26 7.47
CA ALA A 133 -2.69 -2.87 8.77
C ALA A 133 -2.52 -1.36 9.00
N TYR A 134 -3.30 -0.82 9.91
CA TYR A 134 -3.08 0.54 10.39
C TYR A 134 -1.67 0.66 10.97
N MET A 135 -0.97 1.70 10.57
CA MET A 135 0.36 1.99 11.09
C MET A 135 0.28 2.40 12.56
N LYS A 136 1.16 1.84 13.39
CA LYS A 136 1.26 2.20 14.81
C LYS A 136 2.02 3.51 15.04
N ASN A 137 2.97 3.82 14.17
CA ASN A 137 3.87 4.97 14.27
C ASN A 137 3.79 5.87 13.04
N GLY A 138 2.57 6.12 12.54
CA GLY A 138 2.33 6.96 11.38
C GLY A 138 0.90 7.48 11.37
N SER A 139 0.57 8.30 10.37
CA SER A 139 -0.77 8.83 10.15
C SER A 139 -1.51 7.96 9.14
N ASN A 140 -2.61 7.35 9.56
CA ASN A 140 -3.51 6.56 8.71
C ASN A 140 -4.53 7.52 8.08
N VAL A 141 -4.15 8.19 7.00
CA VAL A 141 -4.90 9.32 6.43
C VAL A 141 -6.10 8.87 5.63
N GLY A 142 -5.98 7.78 4.89
CA GLY A 142 -7.08 7.17 4.14
C GLY A 142 -7.24 5.69 4.51
N THR A 143 -8.44 5.29 4.88
CA THR A 143 -8.73 3.93 5.39
C THR A 143 -10.03 3.37 4.83
N ILE A 144 -10.06 2.04 4.60
CA ILE A 144 -11.30 1.27 4.44
C ILE A 144 -11.65 0.75 5.82
N ARG A 145 -12.88 1.02 6.29
CA ARG A 145 -13.34 0.65 7.63
C ARG A 145 -14.28 -0.55 7.63
N SER A 146 -15.02 -0.73 6.54
CA SER A 146 -16.11 -1.70 6.49
C SER A 146 -16.29 -2.32 5.10
N LYS A 147 -16.92 -3.49 5.05
CA LYS A 147 -17.39 -4.11 3.81
C LYS A 147 -18.38 -3.22 3.04
N SER A 148 -19.14 -2.38 3.75
CA SER A 148 -20.11 -1.45 3.16
C SER A 148 -19.45 -0.32 2.37
N ASP A 149 -18.15 -0.13 2.53
CA ASP A 149 -17.38 0.88 1.78
C ASP A 149 -17.15 0.47 0.31
N LEU A 150 -17.49 -0.76 -0.08
CA LEU A 150 -17.50 -1.19 -1.48
C LEU A 150 -18.64 -0.53 -2.25
N MET A 151 -18.29 0.36 -3.16
CA MET A 151 -19.24 1.15 -3.97
C MET A 151 -19.55 0.51 -5.31
N GLY A 152 -18.66 -0.33 -5.84
CA GLY A 152 -18.86 -0.99 -7.11
C GLY A 152 -17.70 -1.85 -7.55
N GLY A 153 -17.91 -2.62 -8.62
CA GLY A 153 -16.93 -3.57 -9.11
C GLY A 153 -17.07 -4.97 -8.50
N TYR A 154 -16.04 -5.81 -8.68
CA TYR A 154 -16.04 -7.18 -8.18
C TYR A 154 -14.92 -7.37 -7.15
N VAL A 155 -15.31 -7.94 -6.02
CA VAL A 155 -14.40 -8.42 -4.97
C VAL A 155 -14.87 -9.79 -4.52
N GLY A 156 -14.01 -10.77 -4.60
CA GLY A 156 -14.30 -12.10 -4.09
C GLY A 156 -14.58 -12.08 -2.57
N ALA A 157 -15.44 -12.96 -2.09
CA ALA A 157 -15.93 -12.94 -0.71
C ALA A 157 -14.80 -12.94 0.33
N LYS A 158 -13.78 -13.80 0.13
CA LYS A 158 -12.59 -13.83 1.02
C LYS A 158 -11.76 -12.55 0.94
N ALA A 159 -11.64 -11.98 -0.27
CA ALA A 159 -10.91 -10.73 -0.43
C ALA A 159 -11.63 -9.56 0.24
N GLN A 160 -12.97 -9.51 0.15
CA GLN A 160 -13.78 -8.47 0.79
C GLN A 160 -13.64 -8.50 2.32
N GLU A 161 -13.63 -9.68 2.93
CA GLU A 161 -13.42 -9.82 4.38
C GLU A 161 -12.07 -9.27 4.83
N ARG A 162 -11.05 -9.53 4.02
CA ARG A 162 -9.66 -9.13 4.30
C ARG A 162 -9.37 -7.65 4.10
N LEU A 163 -10.25 -6.90 3.44
CA LEU A 163 -10.10 -5.46 3.23
C LEU A 163 -10.72 -4.60 4.34
N ASN A 164 -11.42 -5.20 5.30
CA ASN A 164 -11.91 -4.47 6.46
C ASN A 164 -10.75 -3.95 7.30
N GLU A 165 -10.89 -2.74 7.83
CA GLU A 165 -9.91 -2.09 8.72
C GLU A 165 -8.50 -2.07 8.13
N THR A 166 -8.39 -1.64 6.86
CA THR A 166 -7.12 -1.58 6.15
C THR A 166 -6.74 -0.16 5.74
N LEU A 167 -5.43 0.07 5.68
CA LEU A 167 -4.84 1.30 5.19
C LEU A 167 -4.99 1.38 3.66
N VAL A 168 -5.30 2.57 3.14
CA VAL A 168 -5.29 2.91 1.70
C VAL A 168 -4.14 3.87 1.40
N PHE A 169 -3.93 4.88 2.24
CA PHE A 169 -2.76 5.75 2.17
C PHE A 169 -2.48 6.41 3.52
N GLY A 170 -1.25 6.74 3.72
CA GLY A 170 -0.79 7.35 4.96
C GLY A 170 0.63 7.87 4.89
N THR A 171 1.11 8.45 6.00
CA THR A 171 2.45 9.01 6.11
C THR A 171 3.15 8.55 7.38
N GLU A 172 4.47 8.52 7.33
CA GLU A 172 5.32 8.23 8.49
C GLU A 172 6.52 9.17 8.49
N ARG A 173 6.82 9.78 9.65
CA ARG A 173 8.09 10.50 9.83
C ARG A 173 9.21 9.52 10.16
N LYS A 174 10.36 9.73 9.53
CA LYS A 174 11.54 8.86 9.71
C LYS A 174 12.80 9.72 9.84
N GLY A 175 13.26 9.93 11.06
CA GLY A 175 14.33 10.91 11.33
C GLY A 175 13.87 12.33 11.00
N SER A 176 14.61 13.03 10.13
CA SER A 176 14.27 14.38 9.67
C SER A 176 13.39 14.40 8.42
N GLY A 177 13.16 13.27 7.78
CA GLY A 177 12.36 13.14 6.56
C GLY A 177 11.05 12.39 6.76
N SER A 178 10.41 12.04 5.65
CA SER A 178 9.09 11.42 5.64
C SER A 178 8.92 10.35 4.55
N MET A 179 7.99 9.44 4.79
CA MET A 179 7.55 8.45 3.82
C MET A 179 6.05 8.60 3.61
N VAL A 180 5.61 8.53 2.35
CA VAL A 180 4.20 8.54 1.96
C VAL A 180 3.89 7.21 1.28
N TYR A 181 2.81 6.59 1.68
CA TYR A 181 2.39 5.27 1.23
C TYR A 181 1.07 5.35 0.49
N PHE A 182 1.04 4.88 -0.76
CA PHE A 182 -0.16 4.67 -1.55
C PHE A 182 -0.32 3.18 -1.85
N ILE A 183 -1.28 2.54 -1.19
CA ILE A 183 -1.55 1.09 -1.36
C ILE A 183 -2.15 0.82 -2.74
N ASP A 184 -3.00 1.71 -3.19
CA ASP A 184 -3.55 1.72 -4.55
C ASP A 184 -2.92 2.88 -5.34
N ASN A 185 -2.99 2.80 -6.68
CA ASN A 185 -2.41 3.84 -7.52
C ASN A 185 -3.33 5.07 -7.62
N PRO A 186 -2.98 6.21 -7.00
CA PRO A 186 -3.82 7.41 -7.04
C PRO A 186 -3.87 8.04 -8.44
N LEU A 187 -2.91 7.71 -9.30
CA LEU A 187 -2.78 8.25 -10.66
C LEU A 187 -3.24 7.26 -11.75
N PHE A 188 -4.06 6.27 -11.39
CA PHE A 188 -4.49 5.23 -12.33
C PHE A 188 -5.01 5.81 -13.64
N ARG A 189 -4.34 5.50 -14.75
CA ARG A 189 -4.64 5.96 -16.13
C ARG A 189 -4.88 7.47 -16.26
N SER A 190 -4.38 8.27 -15.33
CA SER A 190 -4.48 9.75 -15.32
C SER A 190 -5.90 10.35 -15.32
N PHE A 191 -6.95 9.58 -15.05
CA PHE A 191 -8.33 10.11 -15.01
C PHE A 191 -8.88 10.32 -13.59
N TRP A 192 -8.18 9.83 -12.54
CA TRP A 192 -8.60 9.96 -11.15
C TRP A 192 -8.23 11.34 -10.60
N TYR A 193 -9.17 12.29 -10.64
CA TYR A 193 -8.86 13.70 -10.30
C TYR A 193 -8.44 13.90 -8.85
N GLU A 194 -9.20 13.36 -7.90
CA GLU A 194 -8.87 13.45 -6.47
C GLU A 194 -7.52 12.76 -6.16
N GLY A 195 -7.22 11.69 -6.88
CA GLY A 195 -5.91 11.04 -6.81
C GLY A 195 -4.75 11.94 -7.25
N LYS A 196 -4.98 12.83 -8.22
CA LYS A 196 -3.97 13.84 -8.62
C LYS A 196 -3.76 14.86 -7.52
N VAL A 197 -4.84 15.33 -6.88
CA VAL A 197 -4.75 16.24 -5.72
C VAL A 197 -3.98 15.56 -4.60
N LEU A 198 -4.36 14.33 -4.24
CA LEU A 198 -3.69 13.54 -3.22
C LEU A 198 -2.19 13.37 -3.50
N PHE A 199 -1.83 13.03 -4.74
CA PHE A 199 -0.43 12.89 -5.14
C PHE A 199 0.33 14.23 -5.10
N THR A 200 -0.29 15.30 -5.54
CA THR A 200 0.28 16.66 -5.46
C THR A 200 0.55 17.05 -4.00
N ASN A 201 -0.40 16.77 -3.10
CA ASN A 201 -0.22 16.99 -1.67
C ASN A 201 0.92 16.15 -1.10
N ALA A 202 1.08 14.90 -1.54
CA ALA A 202 2.21 14.06 -1.13
C ALA A 202 3.55 14.68 -1.53
N VAL A 203 3.65 15.24 -2.73
CA VAL A 203 4.89 15.86 -3.21
C VAL A 203 5.19 17.16 -2.45
N PHE A 204 4.21 18.04 -2.28
CA PHE A 204 4.44 19.42 -1.86
C PHE A 204 4.07 19.71 -0.40
N LEU A 205 3.07 19.06 0.18
CA LEU A 205 2.49 19.44 1.47
C LEU A 205 2.74 18.44 2.60
N ALA A 206 2.67 17.15 2.33
CA ALA A 206 2.81 16.11 3.36
C ALA A 206 4.26 16.04 3.85
N ASP A 207 4.42 15.99 5.18
CA ASP A 207 5.71 15.85 5.89
C ASP A 207 5.81 14.44 6.49
#